data_c67e89ebd56080f75dac285ca63dcc15
#
_entry.id   c67e89ebd56080f75dac285ca63dcc15
#
_cell.length_a   1.000
_cell.length_b   1.000
_cell.length_c   1.000
_cell.angle_alpha   90.00
_cell.angle_beta   90.00
_cell.angle_gamma   90.00
#
_symmetry.space_group_name_H-M   'P 1'
#
loop_
_entity.id
_entity.type
_entity.pdbx_description
1 polymer ?
#
loop_
_entity_poly.entity_id
_entity_poly.type
_entity_poly.pdbx_seq_one_letter_code
_entity_poly.pdbx_strand_id
1 'polypeptide(L)'
;MKLFNRSGPALFMYSIIAITGISSVTCFYLHYCKHTNNNAILWVGITAFTIMYHFWVRIILGNVSKLFKKHINYKQRWFKEHKFEKKLYKLLKVKKWKDKTFTYNPGDFSVKDRSLEDIANTMAKSEVDHWINEAISISTMFFGLIWGKTWIFVITALAAMIFDCQFIIIQRYNRPRIVKLLERQNKNSENKV
;
A
#
# COMPACT_ATOMS: atom_id res chain seq x y z
N MET A 1 -3.46 -3.21 -27.87
CA MET A 1 -4.10 -2.44 -26.79
C MET A 1 -4.52 -3.42 -25.68
N LYS A 2 -3.64 -3.66 -24.65
CA LYS A 2 -3.87 -4.67 -23.58
C LYS A 2 -4.50 -4.00 -22.35
N LEU A 3 -5.70 -3.46 -22.48
CA LEU A 3 -6.41 -2.78 -21.38
C LEU A 3 -7.24 -3.72 -20.48
N PHE A 4 -7.43 -4.98 -20.88
CA PHE A 4 -8.42 -5.87 -20.24
C PHE A 4 -7.86 -7.02 -19.40
N ASN A 5 -6.56 -7.05 -19.10
CA ASN A 5 -6.00 -8.10 -18.23
C ASN A 5 -5.47 -7.53 -16.91
N ARG A 6 -6.23 -6.63 -16.29
CA ARG A 6 -5.90 -6.09 -14.96
C ARG A 6 -6.46 -7.02 -13.89
N SER A 7 -5.68 -7.26 -12.84
CA SER A 7 -6.15 -8.02 -11.67
C SER A 7 -7.42 -7.38 -11.10
N GLY A 8 -8.35 -8.19 -10.55
CA GLY A 8 -9.57 -7.68 -9.92
C GLY A 8 -9.36 -6.49 -8.97
N PRO A 9 -8.29 -6.53 -8.15
CA PRO A 9 -7.90 -5.42 -7.29
C PRO A 9 -7.59 -4.12 -8.00
N ALA A 10 -6.91 -4.16 -9.14
CA ALA A 10 -6.63 -2.96 -9.90
C ALA A 10 -7.91 -2.35 -10.46
N LEU A 11 -8.82 -3.18 -10.98
CA LEU A 11 -10.12 -2.73 -11.47
C LEU A 11 -10.92 -2.05 -10.35
N PHE A 12 -10.95 -2.66 -9.16
CA PHE A 12 -11.61 -2.08 -7.99
C PHE A 12 -11.05 -0.69 -7.64
N MET A 13 -9.73 -0.52 -7.59
CA MET A 13 -9.09 0.77 -7.30
C MET A 13 -9.45 1.83 -8.35
N TYR A 14 -9.40 1.49 -9.65
CA TYR A 14 -9.78 2.43 -10.71
C TYR A 14 -11.27 2.80 -10.66
N SER A 15 -12.14 1.86 -10.32
CA SER A 15 -13.58 2.14 -10.16
C SER A 15 -13.83 3.12 -9.01
N ILE A 16 -13.16 2.93 -7.87
CA ILE A 16 -13.26 3.88 -6.75
C ILE A 16 -12.77 5.26 -7.17
N ILE A 17 -11.62 5.36 -7.84
CA ILE A 17 -11.08 6.64 -8.31
C ILE A 17 -12.06 7.34 -9.24
N ALA A 18 -12.67 6.63 -10.20
CA ALA A 18 -13.62 7.20 -11.14
C ALA A 18 -14.89 7.70 -10.42
N ILE A 19 -15.49 6.86 -9.57
CA ILE A 19 -16.72 7.22 -8.84
C ILE A 19 -16.47 8.40 -7.91
N THR A 20 -15.41 8.34 -7.10
CA THR A 20 -15.13 9.41 -6.13
C THR A 20 -14.65 10.68 -6.83
N GLY A 21 -13.93 10.59 -7.95
CA GLY A 21 -13.52 11.73 -8.76
C GLY A 21 -14.72 12.46 -9.36
N ILE A 22 -15.64 11.74 -10.00
CA ILE A 22 -16.88 12.31 -10.54
C ILE A 22 -17.71 12.94 -9.42
N SER A 23 -17.90 12.23 -8.29
CA SER A 23 -18.65 12.75 -7.15
C SER A 23 -18.04 14.04 -6.60
N SER A 24 -16.72 14.09 -6.45
CA SER A 24 -16.00 15.26 -5.95
C SER A 24 -16.17 16.46 -6.87
N VAL A 25 -15.92 16.29 -8.18
CA VAL A 25 -16.08 17.36 -9.18
C VAL A 25 -17.52 17.88 -9.20
N THR A 26 -18.50 16.98 -9.19
CA THR A 26 -19.93 17.37 -9.19
C THR A 26 -20.28 18.15 -7.93
N CYS A 27 -19.87 17.70 -6.74
CA CYS A 27 -20.16 18.39 -5.50
C CYS A 27 -19.49 19.77 -5.42
N PHE A 28 -18.24 19.90 -5.85
CA PHE A 28 -17.55 21.18 -5.88
C PHE A 28 -18.20 22.13 -6.91
N TYR A 29 -18.58 21.64 -8.08
CA TYR A 29 -19.31 22.43 -9.07
C TYR A 29 -20.62 22.97 -8.51
N LEU A 30 -21.44 22.11 -7.87
CA LEU A 30 -22.69 22.51 -7.26
C LEU A 30 -22.48 23.54 -6.15
N HIS A 31 -21.47 23.35 -5.30
CA HIS A 31 -21.22 24.25 -4.18
C HIS A 31 -20.69 25.62 -4.65
N TYR A 32 -19.66 25.65 -5.50
CA TYR A 32 -18.96 26.88 -5.87
C TYR A 32 -19.58 27.58 -7.10
N CYS A 33 -20.00 26.83 -8.12
CA CYS A 33 -20.50 27.44 -9.37
C CYS A 33 -22.02 27.66 -9.37
N LYS A 34 -22.78 26.76 -8.73
CA LYS A 34 -24.25 26.92 -8.59
C LYS A 34 -24.65 27.62 -7.29
N HIS A 35 -23.65 28.06 -6.50
CA HIS A 35 -23.87 28.77 -5.22
C HIS A 35 -24.85 28.07 -4.28
N THR A 36 -24.83 26.74 -4.26
CA THR A 36 -25.68 25.99 -3.35
C THR A 36 -25.09 26.09 -1.95
N ASN A 37 -25.65 26.90 -1.07
CA ASN A 37 -25.21 27.13 0.31
C ASN A 37 -25.45 25.90 1.23
N ASN A 38 -25.24 24.69 0.71
CA ASN A 38 -25.41 23.48 1.45
C ASN A 38 -24.00 22.89 1.83
N ASN A 39 -23.64 23.06 3.08
CA ASN A 39 -22.38 22.53 3.62
C ASN A 39 -22.26 21.00 3.50
N ALA A 40 -23.38 20.26 3.48
CA ALA A 40 -23.33 18.81 3.31
C ALA A 40 -22.78 18.43 1.93
N ILE A 41 -23.15 19.14 0.86
CA ILE A 41 -22.63 18.92 -0.50
C ILE A 41 -21.11 19.15 -0.52
N LEU A 42 -20.64 20.24 0.12
CA LEU A 42 -19.21 20.52 0.23
C LEU A 42 -18.45 19.36 0.91
N TRP A 43 -18.98 18.89 2.04
CA TRP A 43 -18.31 17.82 2.79
C TRP A 43 -18.34 16.46 2.08
N VAL A 44 -19.40 16.16 1.33
CA VAL A 44 -19.43 14.98 0.45
C VAL A 44 -18.35 15.12 -0.64
N GLY A 45 -18.19 16.28 -1.25
CA GLY A 45 -17.15 16.57 -2.24
C GLY A 45 -15.74 16.39 -1.67
N ILE A 46 -15.47 16.95 -0.49
CA ILE A 46 -14.18 16.84 0.19
C ILE A 46 -13.87 15.39 0.56
N THR A 47 -14.85 14.65 1.08
CA THR A 47 -14.66 13.23 1.44
C THR A 47 -14.36 12.40 0.19
N ALA A 48 -15.11 12.60 -0.88
CA ALA A 48 -14.89 11.92 -2.16
C ALA A 48 -13.51 12.26 -2.74
N PHE A 49 -13.07 13.53 -2.67
CA PHE A 49 -11.74 13.96 -3.08
C PHE A 49 -10.64 13.27 -2.28
N THR A 50 -10.79 13.20 -0.96
CA THR A 50 -9.81 12.57 -0.08
C THR A 50 -9.66 11.08 -0.37
N ILE A 51 -10.78 10.38 -0.60
CA ILE A 51 -10.76 8.96 -0.98
C ILE A 51 -10.06 8.80 -2.35
N MET A 52 -10.46 9.59 -3.35
CA MET A 52 -9.83 9.58 -4.67
C MET A 52 -8.32 9.82 -4.56
N TYR A 53 -7.89 10.80 -3.79
CA TYR A 53 -6.49 11.14 -3.57
C TYR A 53 -5.70 9.95 -3.03
N HIS A 54 -6.19 9.29 -1.98
CA HIS A 54 -5.52 8.12 -1.39
C HIS A 54 -5.32 6.99 -2.40
N PHE A 55 -6.33 6.67 -3.21
CA PHE A 55 -6.21 5.60 -4.20
C PHE A 55 -5.35 6.01 -5.39
N TRP A 56 -5.50 7.24 -5.90
CA TRP A 56 -4.76 7.72 -7.06
C TRP A 56 -3.26 7.80 -6.78
N VAL A 57 -2.88 8.41 -5.66
CA VAL A 57 -1.47 8.56 -5.31
C VAL A 57 -0.79 7.20 -5.13
N ARG A 58 -1.48 6.21 -4.53
CA ARG A 58 -0.97 4.84 -4.43
C ARG A 58 -0.69 4.22 -5.80
N ILE A 59 -1.56 4.42 -6.78
CA ILE A 59 -1.34 3.92 -8.15
C ILE A 59 -0.14 4.61 -8.80
N ILE A 60 -0.03 5.93 -8.68
CA ILE A 60 1.09 6.69 -9.23
C ILE A 60 2.40 6.21 -8.62
N LEU A 61 2.48 6.17 -7.30
CA LEU A 61 3.70 5.76 -6.60
C LEU A 61 4.06 4.31 -6.86
N GLY A 62 3.09 3.40 -6.90
CA GLY A 62 3.33 2.02 -7.26
C GLY A 62 3.93 1.86 -8.67
N ASN A 63 3.63 2.79 -9.59
CA ASN A 63 4.27 2.81 -10.91
C ASN A 63 5.66 3.49 -10.88
N VAL A 64 5.80 4.61 -10.18
CA VAL A 64 7.08 5.32 -10.02
C VAL A 64 8.10 4.45 -9.29
N SER A 65 7.70 3.75 -8.25
CA SER A 65 8.59 2.89 -7.46
C SER A 65 9.17 1.71 -8.27
N LYS A 66 8.53 1.31 -9.37
CA LYS A 66 9.09 0.31 -10.30
C LYS A 66 10.40 0.77 -10.91
N LEU A 67 10.58 2.08 -11.13
CA LEU A 67 11.81 2.66 -11.68
C LEU A 67 12.98 2.51 -10.70
N PHE A 68 12.70 2.54 -9.40
CA PHE A 68 13.69 2.43 -8.33
C PHE A 68 13.89 1.01 -7.82
N LYS A 69 13.20 0.01 -8.38
CA LYS A 69 13.27 -1.39 -7.94
C LYS A 69 14.70 -1.92 -7.87
N LYS A 70 15.58 -1.51 -8.80
CA LYS A 70 16.99 -1.96 -8.86
C LYS A 70 17.82 -1.49 -7.65
N HIS A 71 17.43 -0.40 -7.00
CA HIS A 71 18.15 0.18 -5.86
C HIS A 71 17.69 -0.40 -4.50
N ILE A 72 16.58 -1.13 -4.48
CA ILE A 72 16.04 -1.75 -3.28
C ILE A 72 16.50 -3.20 -3.23
N ASN A 73 17.35 -3.52 -2.23
CA ASN A 73 17.86 -4.87 -2.02
C ASN A 73 17.53 -5.34 -0.60
N TYR A 74 16.94 -6.54 -0.49
CA TYR A 74 16.58 -7.16 0.78
C TYR A 74 17.75 -7.31 1.77
N LYS A 75 19.02 -7.29 1.28
CA LYS A 75 20.24 -7.37 2.10
C LYS A 75 20.53 -6.09 2.89
N GLN A 76 19.91 -4.97 2.51
CA GLN A 76 20.11 -3.68 3.18
C GLN A 76 19.70 -3.78 4.65
N ARG A 77 20.41 -3.03 5.52
CA ARG A 77 20.24 -3.07 6.98
C ARG A 77 18.80 -2.80 7.43
N TRP A 78 18.11 -1.90 6.74
CA TRP A 78 16.70 -1.55 7.01
C TRP A 78 15.75 -2.76 6.97
N PHE A 79 16.01 -3.72 6.09
CA PHE A 79 15.14 -4.86 5.87
C PHE A 79 15.45 -6.07 6.77
N LYS A 80 16.47 -6.00 7.61
CA LYS A 80 16.79 -7.06 8.56
C LYS A 80 15.75 -7.13 9.68
N GLU A 81 15.43 -8.34 10.13
CA GLU A 81 14.50 -8.57 11.25
C GLU A 81 15.09 -8.04 12.56
N HIS A 82 14.33 -7.22 13.27
CA HIS A 82 14.69 -6.73 14.60
C HIS A 82 14.18 -7.66 15.70
N LYS A 83 14.89 -7.71 16.84
CA LYS A 83 14.55 -8.60 17.96
C LYS A 83 13.12 -8.39 18.51
N PHE A 84 12.62 -7.16 18.52
CA PHE A 84 11.29 -6.82 19.03
C PHE A 84 10.17 -7.31 18.10
N GLU A 85 10.42 -7.43 16.80
CA GLU A 85 9.40 -7.79 15.81
C GLU A 85 8.82 -9.17 16.07
N LYS A 86 9.62 -10.12 16.57
CA LYS A 86 9.13 -11.45 16.94
C LYS A 86 8.07 -11.42 18.04
N LYS A 87 8.24 -10.52 19.03
CA LYS A 87 7.24 -10.30 20.08
C LYS A 87 5.98 -9.65 19.52
N LEU A 88 6.15 -8.63 18.67
CA LEU A 88 5.08 -7.92 17.99
C LEU A 88 4.23 -8.87 17.14
N TYR A 89 4.85 -9.74 16.35
CA TYR A 89 4.13 -10.71 15.50
C TYR A 89 3.30 -11.72 16.31
N LYS A 90 3.79 -12.12 17.50
CA LYS A 90 3.03 -12.97 18.43
C LYS A 90 1.84 -12.23 19.02
N LEU A 91 2.04 -10.99 19.46
CA LEU A 91 0.99 -10.13 20.03
C LEU A 91 -0.13 -9.89 19.00
N LEU A 92 0.24 -9.51 17.79
CA LEU A 92 -0.69 -9.24 16.69
C LEU A 92 -1.28 -10.51 16.06
N LYS A 93 -0.84 -11.71 16.50
CA LYS A 93 -1.28 -13.01 15.94
C LYS A 93 -1.17 -13.07 14.41
N VAL A 94 -0.11 -12.49 13.82
CA VAL A 94 0.09 -12.30 12.38
C VAL A 94 -0.14 -13.59 11.59
N LYS A 95 0.31 -14.75 12.11
CA LYS A 95 0.12 -16.05 11.49
C LYS A 95 -1.35 -16.38 11.19
N LYS A 96 -2.32 -15.85 11.99
CA LYS A 96 -3.73 -16.21 11.85
C LYS A 96 -4.45 -15.45 10.73
N TRP A 97 -3.97 -14.26 10.37
CA TRP A 97 -4.67 -13.38 9.42
C TRP A 97 -3.88 -13.04 8.17
N LYS A 98 -2.55 -13.20 8.15
CA LYS A 98 -1.70 -12.83 6.99
C LYS A 98 -2.14 -13.46 5.66
N ASP A 99 -2.64 -14.70 5.69
CA ASP A 99 -3.05 -15.43 4.50
C ASP A 99 -4.46 -15.03 4.01
N LYS A 100 -5.20 -14.25 4.82
CA LYS A 100 -6.50 -13.69 4.47
C LYS A 100 -6.39 -12.28 3.90
N THR A 101 -5.21 -11.67 3.96
CA THR A 101 -4.98 -10.31 3.50
C THR A 101 -4.90 -10.30 1.98
N PHE A 102 -5.55 -9.31 1.44
CA PHE A 102 -5.62 -9.06 0.02
C PHE A 102 -4.23 -8.85 -0.60
N THR A 103 -3.94 -9.52 -1.70
CA THR A 103 -2.69 -9.36 -2.45
C THR A 103 -2.99 -8.84 -3.84
N TYR A 104 -2.40 -7.68 -4.20
CA TYR A 104 -2.63 -7.02 -5.48
C TYR A 104 -2.19 -7.88 -6.67
N ASN A 105 -1.03 -8.52 -6.58
CA ASN A 105 -0.50 -9.42 -7.59
C ASN A 105 0.13 -10.67 -6.92
N PRO A 106 -0.63 -11.75 -6.72
CA PRO A 106 -0.12 -12.98 -6.11
C PRO A 106 1.07 -13.59 -6.85
N GLY A 107 1.14 -13.44 -8.18
CA GLY A 107 2.23 -13.98 -9.01
C GLY A 107 3.60 -13.39 -8.66
N ASP A 108 3.64 -12.18 -8.09
CA ASP A 108 4.90 -11.55 -7.67
C ASP A 108 5.57 -12.26 -6.47
N PHE A 109 4.83 -13.10 -5.76
CA PHE A 109 5.26 -13.86 -4.59
C PHE A 109 5.23 -15.37 -4.81
N SER A 110 5.02 -15.82 -6.05
CA SER A 110 4.96 -17.24 -6.42
C SER A 110 6.35 -17.86 -6.46
N VAL A 111 6.60 -18.84 -5.59
CA VAL A 111 7.85 -19.61 -5.57
C VAL A 111 7.99 -20.52 -6.81
N LYS A 112 6.88 -20.77 -7.52
CA LYS A 112 6.90 -21.58 -8.75
C LYS A 112 7.45 -20.80 -9.94
N ASP A 113 7.20 -19.50 -9.98
CA ASP A 113 7.45 -18.66 -11.17
C ASP A 113 8.64 -17.72 -11.00
N ARG A 114 9.14 -17.56 -9.78
CA ARG A 114 10.22 -16.61 -9.45
C ARG A 114 11.27 -17.21 -8.53
N SER A 115 12.50 -16.68 -8.63
CA SER A 115 13.57 -17.02 -7.71
C SER A 115 13.27 -16.52 -6.29
N LEU A 116 13.79 -17.20 -5.26
CA LEU A 116 13.64 -16.76 -3.87
C LEU A 116 14.27 -15.38 -3.65
N GLU A 117 15.33 -15.06 -4.38
CA GLU A 117 15.98 -13.74 -4.32
C GLU A 117 15.08 -12.65 -4.89
N ASP A 118 14.45 -12.89 -6.03
CA ASP A 118 13.48 -11.94 -6.61
C ASP A 118 12.27 -11.71 -5.70
N ILE A 119 11.79 -12.77 -5.04
CA ILE A 119 10.68 -12.67 -4.08
C ILE A 119 11.13 -11.82 -2.88
N ALA A 120 12.32 -12.05 -2.33
CA ALA A 120 12.84 -11.27 -1.20
C ALA A 120 12.99 -9.77 -1.55
N ASN A 121 13.48 -9.46 -2.76
CA ASN A 121 13.58 -8.08 -3.27
C ASN A 121 12.20 -7.46 -3.52
N THR A 122 11.25 -8.24 -4.04
CA THR A 122 9.86 -7.77 -4.24
C THR A 122 9.19 -7.46 -2.90
N MET A 123 9.43 -8.28 -1.86
CA MET A 123 8.95 -8.00 -0.51
C MET A 123 9.56 -6.73 0.08
N ALA A 124 10.88 -6.51 -0.13
CA ALA A 124 11.54 -5.28 0.32
C ALA A 124 10.97 -4.04 -0.38
N LYS A 125 10.76 -4.12 -1.70
CA LYS A 125 10.13 -3.05 -2.47
C LYS A 125 8.70 -2.76 -2.00
N SER A 126 7.89 -3.80 -1.82
CA SER A 126 6.51 -3.65 -1.35
C SER A 126 6.45 -2.98 0.03
N GLU A 127 7.38 -3.31 0.93
CA GLU A 127 7.50 -2.64 2.22
C GLU A 127 7.76 -1.14 2.06
N VAL A 128 8.69 -0.75 1.18
CA VAL A 128 8.99 0.68 0.90
C VAL A 128 7.78 1.39 0.32
N ASP A 129 7.06 0.75 -0.62
CA ASP A 129 5.85 1.33 -1.22
C ASP A 129 4.80 1.65 -0.14
N HIS A 130 4.61 0.76 0.83
CA HIS A 130 3.67 0.99 1.93
C HIS A 130 4.16 2.05 2.92
N TRP A 131 5.47 2.15 3.19
CA TRP A 131 6.02 3.25 3.99
C TRP A 131 5.81 4.62 3.32
N ILE A 132 5.93 4.68 2.00
CA ILE A 132 5.62 5.89 1.23
C ILE A 132 4.12 6.21 1.34
N ASN A 133 3.25 5.21 1.25
CA ASN A 133 1.81 5.39 1.44
C ASN A 133 1.46 5.91 2.84
N GLU A 134 2.17 5.47 3.89
CA GLU A 134 2.05 6.02 5.25
C GLU A 134 2.36 7.53 5.27
N ALA A 135 3.49 7.93 4.67
CA ALA A 135 3.86 9.34 4.60
C ALA A 135 2.81 10.18 3.87
N ILE A 136 2.20 9.64 2.80
CA ILE A 136 1.11 10.30 2.08
C ILE A 136 -0.15 10.39 2.93
N SER A 137 -0.49 9.32 3.65
CA SER A 137 -1.64 9.36 4.55
C SER A 137 -1.49 10.45 5.61
N ILE A 138 -0.29 10.63 6.16
CA ILE A 138 0.03 11.75 7.04
C ILE A 138 -0.16 13.10 6.33
N SER A 139 0.24 13.22 5.06
CA SER A 139 0.11 14.48 4.32
C SER A 139 -1.34 14.92 4.14
N THR A 140 -2.30 14.01 4.11
CA THR A 140 -3.72 14.37 4.00
C THR A 140 -4.26 15.08 5.24
N MET A 141 -3.60 14.97 6.39
CA MET A 141 -3.99 15.74 7.59
C MET A 141 -3.91 17.24 7.34
N PHE A 142 -3.00 17.70 6.47
CA PHE A 142 -2.87 19.12 6.10
C PHE A 142 -4.08 19.66 5.31
N PHE A 143 -4.92 18.80 4.74
CA PHE A 143 -6.17 19.24 4.12
C PHE A 143 -7.12 19.90 5.13
N GLY A 144 -6.99 19.54 6.41
CA GLY A 144 -7.71 20.22 7.48
C GLY A 144 -7.38 21.71 7.62
N LEU A 145 -6.20 22.14 7.17
CA LEU A 145 -5.82 23.56 7.15
C LEU A 145 -6.56 24.35 6.06
N ILE A 146 -6.97 23.65 4.97
CA ILE A 146 -7.66 24.24 3.82
C ILE A 146 -9.17 24.29 4.08
N TRP A 147 -9.75 23.19 4.52
CA TRP A 147 -11.22 23.04 4.64
C TRP A 147 -11.74 23.06 6.09
N GLY A 148 -10.84 23.13 7.08
CA GLY A 148 -11.23 23.01 8.48
C GLY A 148 -11.58 21.58 8.88
N LYS A 149 -12.17 21.40 10.06
CA LYS A 149 -12.57 20.08 10.60
C LYS A 149 -11.45 19.02 10.54
N THR A 150 -10.25 19.39 10.94
CA THR A 150 -9.01 18.59 10.89
C THR A 150 -9.19 17.16 11.40
N TRP A 151 -10.10 16.95 12.36
CA TRP A 151 -10.37 15.62 12.93
C TRP A 151 -10.86 14.60 11.87
N ILE A 152 -11.59 15.04 10.82
CA ILE A 152 -12.05 14.15 9.74
C ILE A 152 -10.85 13.62 8.98
N PHE A 153 -9.90 14.50 8.63
CA PHE A 153 -8.69 14.12 7.91
C PHE A 153 -7.77 13.25 8.77
N VAL A 154 -7.70 13.50 10.07
CA VAL A 154 -6.94 12.66 11.01
C VAL A 154 -7.54 11.25 11.05
N ILE A 155 -8.85 11.10 11.18
CA ILE A 155 -9.50 9.79 11.22
C ILE A 155 -9.30 9.04 9.89
N THR A 156 -9.48 9.70 8.76
CA THR A 156 -9.30 9.07 7.44
C THR A 156 -7.85 8.68 7.19
N ALA A 157 -6.89 9.53 7.60
CA ALA A 157 -5.47 9.23 7.52
C ALA A 157 -5.11 8.02 8.40
N LEU A 158 -5.57 7.99 9.66
CA LEU A 158 -5.33 6.85 10.57
C LEU A 158 -5.91 5.54 10.01
N ALA A 159 -7.12 5.58 9.44
CA ALA A 159 -7.72 4.39 8.81
C ALA A 159 -6.87 3.89 7.63
N ALA A 160 -6.37 4.80 6.78
CA ALA A 160 -5.49 4.48 5.67
C ALA A 160 -4.15 3.92 6.15
N MET A 161 -3.56 4.49 7.20
CA MET A 161 -2.32 4.01 7.81
C MET A 161 -2.48 2.61 8.41
N ILE A 162 -3.56 2.33 9.14
CA ILE A 162 -3.84 0.99 9.67
C ILE A 162 -3.92 -0.03 8.52
N PHE A 163 -4.52 0.37 7.40
CA PHE A 163 -4.60 -0.47 6.21
C PHE A 163 -3.21 -0.76 5.60
N ASP A 164 -2.34 0.23 5.48
CA ASP A 164 -0.99 0.04 4.93
C ASP A 164 -0.05 -0.70 5.90
N CYS A 165 -0.14 -0.43 7.21
CA CYS A 165 0.63 -1.12 8.26
C CYS A 165 0.50 -2.65 8.19
N GLN A 166 -0.68 -3.19 7.90
CA GLN A 166 -0.83 -4.65 7.80
C GLN A 166 0.06 -5.25 6.69
N PHE A 167 0.23 -4.56 5.56
CA PHE A 167 1.09 -5.04 4.48
C PHE A 167 2.56 -4.94 4.86
N ILE A 168 2.99 -3.85 5.51
CA ILE A 168 4.35 -3.73 6.04
C ILE A 168 4.65 -4.90 6.98
N ILE A 169 3.75 -5.19 7.92
CA ILE A 169 3.90 -6.30 8.86
C ILE A 169 4.01 -7.65 8.15
N ILE A 170 3.20 -7.89 7.11
CA ILE A 170 3.24 -9.15 6.34
C ILE A 170 4.58 -9.30 5.62
N GLN A 171 5.09 -8.24 4.96
CA GLN A 171 6.35 -8.28 4.26
C GLN A 171 7.51 -8.55 5.23
N ARG A 172 7.55 -7.84 6.34
CA ARG A 172 8.57 -8.03 7.39
C ARG A 172 8.47 -9.39 8.07
N TYR A 173 7.26 -9.93 8.24
CA TYR A 173 7.05 -11.27 8.81
C TYR A 173 7.48 -12.40 7.87
N ASN A 174 7.23 -12.29 6.57
CA ASN A 174 7.49 -13.36 5.60
C ASN A 174 8.91 -13.32 5.04
N ARG A 175 9.50 -12.14 4.79
CA ARG A 175 10.83 -12.00 4.17
C ARG A 175 11.95 -12.79 4.88
N PRO A 176 12.12 -12.79 6.21
CA PRO A 176 13.16 -13.59 6.87
C PRO A 176 13.03 -15.09 6.61
N ARG A 177 11.81 -15.58 6.34
CA ARG A 177 11.57 -16.99 6.01
C ARG A 177 12.05 -17.32 4.61
N ILE A 178 11.76 -16.45 3.65
CA ILE A 178 12.23 -16.57 2.27
C ILE A 178 13.77 -16.51 2.23
N VAL A 179 14.38 -15.57 2.96
CA VAL A 179 15.84 -15.43 3.03
C VAL A 179 16.48 -16.71 3.61
N LYS A 180 15.91 -17.30 4.66
CA LYS A 180 16.41 -18.57 5.21
C LYS A 180 16.30 -19.73 4.21
N LEU A 181 15.26 -19.78 3.41
CA LEU A 181 15.13 -20.78 2.35
C LEU A 181 16.21 -20.59 1.28
N LEU A 182 16.46 -19.35 0.87
CA LEU A 182 17.50 -18.99 -0.08
C LEU A 182 18.90 -19.41 0.43
N GLU A 183 19.21 -19.11 1.69
CA GLU A 183 20.49 -19.49 2.32
C GLU A 183 20.68 -21.03 2.33
N ARG A 184 19.61 -21.78 2.62
CA ARG A 184 19.66 -23.26 2.59
C ARG A 184 19.87 -23.79 1.16
N GLN A 185 19.21 -23.18 0.18
CA GLN A 185 19.38 -23.55 -1.22
C GLN A 185 20.83 -23.36 -1.68
N ASN A 186 21.43 -22.22 -1.36
CA ASN A 186 22.81 -21.90 -1.72
C ASN A 186 23.81 -22.88 -1.08
N LYS A 187 23.67 -23.17 0.23
CA LYS A 187 24.52 -24.17 0.92
C LYS A 187 24.42 -25.57 0.30
N ASN A 188 23.21 -25.97 -0.09
CA ASN A 188 23.03 -27.28 -0.72
C ASN A 188 23.63 -27.35 -2.13
N SER A 189 23.73 -26.23 -2.82
CA SER A 189 24.38 -26.14 -4.13
C SER A 189 25.89 -26.17 -4.00
N GLU A 190 26.48 -25.51 -3.00
CA GLU A 190 27.90 -25.53 -2.68
C GLU A 190 28.41 -26.93 -2.27
N ASN A 191 27.59 -27.69 -1.53
CA ASN A 191 27.95 -29.04 -1.07
C ASN A 191 27.83 -30.12 -2.17
N LYS A 192 27.34 -29.77 -3.36
CA LYS A 192 27.21 -30.70 -4.51
C LYS A 192 28.29 -30.51 -5.58
N VAL A 193 29.13 -29.51 -5.43
CA VAL A 193 30.31 -29.23 -6.26
C VAL A 193 31.58 -29.77 -5.57
#